data_fd3cba3032570e50639239ca8e322aa2
#
_entry.id   fd3cba3032570e50639239ca8e322aa2
#
_cell.length_a   1.000
_cell.length_b   1.000
_cell.length_c   1.000
_cell.angle_alpha   90.00
_cell.angle_beta   90.00
_cell.angle_gamma   90.00
#
_symmetry.space_group_name_H-M   'P 1'
#
loop_
_entity.id
_entity.type
_entity.pdbx_description
1 polymer ?
#
loop_
_entity_poly.entity_id
_entity_poly.type
_entity_poly.pdbx_seq_one_letter_code
_entity_poly.pdbx_strand_id
1 'polypeptide(L)'
;PIGNLFAPLFAGLSAAQVSTAHQVLWWFHMAIAFGILAYWMYSKLVHVLLVPATVYCRPLEPKGTLSYVDLEDEELEEFGVGKLEDFTWKDLLDAEACVRCGRCETVCPAHGSGKPLSPKDLMQALDAHLGERGPLVRAERRAEAAGEAFEPTEEQRAVLDKALVGDVVAPEALWSCTTCGTCMEACPAFVEHVPKV
;
A
#
# COMPACT_ATOMS: atom_id res chain seq x y z
N PRO A 1 11.35 -12.55 40.16
CA PRO A 1 11.16 -12.65 38.73
C PRO A 1 10.10 -13.70 38.39
N ILE A 2 9.32 -13.49 37.39
CA ILE A 2 8.21 -14.36 36.95
C ILE A 2 8.66 -15.82 36.80
N GLY A 3 9.91 -16.07 36.38
CA GLY A 3 10.48 -17.41 36.27
C GLY A 3 10.41 -18.27 37.54
N ASN A 4 10.54 -17.66 38.70
CA ASN A 4 10.45 -18.38 39.97
C ASN A 4 9.03 -18.89 40.27
N LEU A 5 8.00 -18.27 39.69
CA LEU A 5 6.61 -18.70 39.82
C LEU A 5 6.36 -20.03 39.11
N PHE A 6 7.06 -20.25 37.98
CA PHE A 6 6.96 -21.45 37.18
C PHE A 6 7.98 -22.55 37.51
N ALA A 7 9.04 -22.22 38.30
CA ALA A 7 10.08 -23.17 38.68
C ALA A 7 9.55 -24.45 39.33
N PRO A 8 8.52 -24.40 40.25
CA PRO A 8 7.97 -25.61 40.86
C PRO A 8 7.38 -26.62 39.86
N LEU A 9 6.88 -26.16 38.69
CA LEU A 9 6.33 -27.03 37.64
C LEU A 9 7.39 -27.95 37.01
N PHE A 10 8.66 -27.58 37.14
CA PHE A 10 9.81 -28.31 36.56
C PHE A 10 10.63 -29.04 37.60
N ALA A 11 10.27 -28.94 38.91
CA ALA A 11 11.06 -29.49 40.01
C ALA A 11 11.16 -31.04 40.03
N GLY A 12 10.23 -31.73 39.31
CA GLY A 12 10.24 -33.18 39.18
C GLY A 12 10.98 -33.73 37.95
N LEU A 13 11.51 -32.83 37.08
CA LEU A 13 12.18 -33.23 35.84
C LEU A 13 13.69 -33.43 36.06
N SER A 14 14.27 -34.44 35.42
CA SER A 14 15.71 -34.59 35.36
C SER A 14 16.38 -33.52 34.53
N ALA A 15 17.66 -33.23 34.76
CA ALA A 15 18.41 -32.23 33.99
C ALA A 15 18.39 -32.49 32.48
N ALA A 16 18.40 -33.75 32.05
CA ALA A 16 18.32 -34.14 30.65
C ALA A 16 16.94 -33.79 30.05
N GLN A 17 15.85 -34.03 30.78
CA GLN A 17 14.50 -33.70 30.34
C GLN A 17 14.30 -32.17 30.22
N VAL A 18 14.81 -31.39 31.19
CA VAL A 18 14.78 -29.92 31.14
C VAL A 18 15.57 -29.39 29.94
N SER A 19 16.75 -29.95 29.67
CA SER A 19 17.58 -29.58 28.52
C SER A 19 16.88 -29.88 27.20
N THR A 20 16.28 -31.08 27.06
CA THR A 20 15.52 -31.42 25.86
C THR A 20 14.31 -30.53 25.67
N ALA A 21 13.53 -30.26 26.73
CA ALA A 21 12.39 -29.38 26.68
C ALA A 21 12.81 -27.95 26.28
N HIS A 22 13.92 -27.46 26.81
CA HIS A 22 14.48 -26.15 26.43
C HIS A 22 14.85 -26.09 24.96
N GLN A 23 15.53 -27.11 24.42
CA GLN A 23 15.91 -27.19 23.01
C GLN A 23 14.66 -27.22 22.12
N VAL A 24 13.65 -28.02 22.46
CA VAL A 24 12.39 -28.08 21.69
C VAL A 24 11.68 -26.74 21.67
N LEU A 25 11.54 -26.10 22.86
CA LEU A 25 10.92 -24.78 22.96
C LEU A 25 11.71 -23.72 22.20
N TRP A 26 13.03 -23.77 22.23
CA TRP A 26 13.89 -22.85 21.49
C TRP A 26 13.67 -22.96 19.98
N TRP A 27 13.71 -24.18 19.44
CA TRP A 27 13.46 -24.40 18.01
C TRP A 27 12.03 -24.03 17.61
N PHE A 28 11.06 -24.32 18.46
CA PHE A 28 9.66 -23.95 18.23
C PHE A 28 9.51 -22.42 18.19
N HIS A 29 10.12 -21.72 19.15
CA HIS A 29 10.15 -20.25 19.16
C HIS A 29 10.80 -19.70 17.89
N MET A 30 11.95 -20.22 17.49
CA MET A 30 12.63 -19.80 16.26
C MET A 30 11.77 -20.04 15.02
N ALA A 31 11.13 -21.20 14.92
CA ALA A 31 10.24 -21.50 13.79
C ALA A 31 9.06 -20.52 13.72
N ILE A 32 8.44 -20.20 14.86
CA ILE A 32 7.36 -19.18 14.93
C ILE A 32 7.90 -17.80 14.55
N ALA A 33 9.03 -17.38 15.10
CA ALA A 33 9.61 -16.05 14.83
C ALA A 33 9.92 -15.88 13.33
N PHE A 34 10.58 -16.84 12.72
CA PHE A 34 10.85 -16.81 11.28
C PHE A 34 9.58 -16.96 10.44
N GLY A 35 8.61 -17.76 10.88
CA GLY A 35 7.30 -17.86 10.23
C GLY A 35 6.55 -16.52 10.24
N ILE A 36 6.56 -15.81 11.36
CA ILE A 36 5.95 -14.48 11.47
C ILE A 36 6.69 -13.49 10.55
N LEU A 37 8.03 -13.47 10.55
CA LEU A 37 8.82 -12.58 9.69
C LEU A 37 8.56 -12.85 8.20
N ALA A 38 8.48 -14.12 7.79
CA ALA A 38 8.16 -14.49 6.42
C ALA A 38 6.72 -14.09 6.04
N TYR A 39 5.76 -14.30 6.94
CA TYR A 39 4.36 -13.94 6.74
C TYR A 39 4.14 -12.42 6.73
N TRP A 40 4.99 -11.65 7.40
CA TRP A 40 4.86 -10.18 7.51
C TRP A 40 4.75 -9.51 6.16
N MET A 41 5.57 -9.93 5.18
CA MET A 41 5.59 -9.37 3.83
C MET A 41 4.28 -9.60 3.05
N TYR A 42 3.48 -10.61 3.45
CA TYR A 42 2.19 -10.96 2.84
C TYR A 42 0.98 -10.52 3.66
N SER A 43 1.22 -9.84 4.77
CA SER A 43 0.17 -9.43 5.71
C SER A 43 -0.06 -7.92 5.65
N LYS A 44 -1.13 -7.48 6.31
CA LYS A 44 -1.42 -6.05 6.51
C LYS A 44 -0.33 -5.30 7.31
N LEU A 45 0.65 -6.02 7.87
CA LEU A 45 1.77 -5.43 8.60
C LEU A 45 2.89 -4.92 7.68
N VAL A 46 2.80 -5.16 6.37
CA VAL A 46 3.81 -4.67 5.40
C VAL A 46 4.00 -3.15 5.49
N HIS A 47 2.96 -2.39 5.84
CA HIS A 47 3.05 -0.94 6.02
C HIS A 47 4.10 -0.51 7.06
N VAL A 48 4.45 -1.35 8.04
CA VAL A 48 5.51 -1.06 9.02
C VAL A 48 6.88 -0.90 8.34
N LEU A 49 7.08 -1.55 7.19
CA LEU A 49 8.28 -1.39 6.37
C LEU A 49 8.09 -0.30 5.30
N LEU A 50 6.89 -0.17 4.74
CA LEU A 50 6.62 0.79 3.67
C LEU A 50 6.55 2.23 4.18
N VAL A 51 6.00 2.48 5.38
CA VAL A 51 5.92 3.83 5.96
C VAL A 51 7.30 4.47 6.16
N PRO A 52 8.33 3.81 6.71
CA PRO A 52 9.69 4.36 6.72
C PRO A 52 10.22 4.70 5.31
N ALA A 53 9.88 3.89 4.30
CA ALA A 53 10.28 4.17 2.92
C ALA A 53 9.56 5.40 2.35
N THR A 54 8.24 5.56 2.58
CA THR A 54 7.51 6.77 2.17
C THR A 54 8.02 8.02 2.87
N VAL A 55 8.33 7.93 4.17
CA VAL A 55 8.92 9.04 4.94
C VAL A 55 10.28 9.45 4.38
N TYR A 56 11.12 8.48 4.02
CA TYR A 56 12.44 8.73 3.43
C TYR A 56 12.34 9.36 2.03
N CYS A 57 11.41 8.86 1.21
CA CYS A 57 11.22 9.28 -0.17
C CYS A 57 10.24 10.46 -0.33
N ARG A 58 9.80 11.09 0.77
CA ARG A 58 8.89 12.23 0.70
C ARG A 58 9.54 13.43 0.00
N PRO A 59 8.83 14.16 -0.86
CA PRO A 59 9.32 15.42 -1.38
C PRO A 59 9.47 16.43 -0.23
N LEU A 60 10.49 17.26 -0.32
CA LEU A 60 10.76 18.33 0.65
C LEU A 60 10.18 19.68 0.20
N GLU A 61 9.53 19.71 -0.94
CA GLU A 61 8.82 20.85 -1.46
C GLU A 61 7.57 21.18 -0.66
N PRO A 62 7.03 22.40 -0.77
CA PRO A 62 5.78 22.75 -0.13
C PRO A 62 4.66 21.76 -0.50
N LYS A 63 3.87 21.33 0.49
CA LYS A 63 2.77 20.38 0.28
C LYS A 63 1.71 20.98 -0.66
N GLY A 64 1.20 20.16 -1.58
CA GLY A 64 0.25 20.60 -2.59
C GLY A 64 0.90 21.23 -3.83
N THR A 65 2.22 21.23 -3.92
CA THR A 65 2.90 21.55 -5.19
C THR A 65 2.58 20.43 -6.18
N LEU A 66 1.95 20.80 -7.30
CA LEU A 66 1.67 19.88 -8.40
C LEU A 66 2.90 19.77 -9.29
N SER A 67 3.10 18.59 -9.87
CA SER A 67 4.12 18.38 -10.89
C SER A 67 3.80 19.24 -12.11
N TYR A 68 4.84 19.83 -12.71
CA TYR A 68 4.69 20.53 -13.96
C TYR A 68 4.33 19.56 -15.09
N VAL A 69 3.29 19.86 -15.82
CA VAL A 69 2.91 19.15 -17.04
C VAL A 69 3.09 20.13 -18.20
N ASP A 70 3.90 19.76 -19.18
CA ASP A 70 4.08 20.56 -20.37
C ASP A 70 2.89 20.33 -21.30
N LEU A 71 2.03 21.34 -21.41
CA LEU A 71 0.84 21.31 -22.28
C LEU A 71 1.16 21.63 -23.74
N GLU A 72 2.39 22.08 -24.02
CA GLU A 72 2.84 22.41 -25.37
C GLU A 72 3.58 21.23 -26.04
N ASP A 73 3.78 20.13 -25.31
CA ASP A 73 4.40 18.91 -25.84
C ASP A 73 3.44 18.19 -26.78
N GLU A 74 3.69 18.31 -28.09
CA GLU A 74 2.89 17.68 -29.15
C GLU A 74 3.01 16.15 -29.19
N GLU A 75 3.97 15.55 -28.46
CA GLU A 75 4.14 14.09 -28.37
C GLU A 75 3.25 13.47 -27.26
N LEU A 76 2.68 14.30 -26.36
CA LEU A 76 1.78 13.86 -25.31
C LEU A 76 0.34 13.77 -25.85
N GLU A 77 -0.14 12.56 -26.06
CA GLU A 77 -1.54 12.32 -26.47
C GLU A 77 -2.51 12.41 -25.28
N GLU A 78 -2.06 12.10 -24.07
CA GLU A 78 -2.86 12.13 -22.84
C GLU A 78 -2.14 12.91 -21.73
N PHE A 79 -2.87 13.75 -21.02
CA PHE A 79 -2.35 14.51 -19.87
C PHE A 79 -2.82 13.89 -18.56
N GLY A 80 -1.87 13.67 -17.64
CA GLY A 80 -2.16 13.09 -16.33
C GLY A 80 -2.06 11.57 -16.31
N VAL A 81 -2.79 10.94 -15.38
CA VAL A 81 -2.74 9.50 -15.12
C VAL A 81 -4.04 8.86 -15.58
N GLY A 82 -4.00 8.15 -16.71
CA GLY A 82 -5.15 7.41 -17.25
C GLY A 82 -5.19 5.97 -16.79
N LYS A 83 -4.05 5.37 -16.52
CA LYS A 83 -3.88 3.97 -16.14
C LYS A 83 -2.98 3.83 -14.91
N LEU A 84 -3.03 2.68 -14.27
CA LEU A 84 -2.17 2.39 -13.12
C LEU A 84 -0.67 2.48 -13.44
N GLU A 85 -0.31 2.12 -14.66
CA GLU A 85 1.06 2.11 -15.16
C GLU A 85 1.67 3.51 -15.38
N ASP A 86 0.82 4.53 -15.46
CA ASP A 86 1.24 5.93 -15.62
C ASP A 86 1.63 6.56 -14.28
N PHE A 87 1.25 5.94 -13.16
CA PHE A 87 1.70 6.37 -11.83
C PHE A 87 3.19 6.14 -11.66
N THR A 88 3.82 7.04 -10.94
CA THR A 88 5.20 6.84 -10.50
C THR A 88 5.27 5.70 -9.47
N TRP A 89 6.46 5.11 -9.32
CA TRP A 89 6.69 4.10 -8.28
C TRP A 89 6.37 4.62 -6.86
N LYS A 90 6.55 5.93 -6.63
CA LYS A 90 6.24 6.58 -5.35
C LYS A 90 4.73 6.66 -5.11
N ASP A 91 3.95 6.92 -6.15
CA ASP A 91 2.49 6.96 -6.04
C ASP A 91 1.92 5.58 -5.70
N LEU A 92 2.46 4.53 -6.32
CA LEU A 92 2.08 3.16 -6.02
C LEU A 92 2.51 2.74 -4.61
N LEU A 93 3.72 3.14 -4.17
CA LEU A 93 4.19 2.93 -2.81
C LEU A 93 3.28 3.61 -1.78
N ASP A 94 2.79 4.81 -2.06
CA ASP A 94 1.87 5.54 -1.19
C ASP A 94 0.54 4.82 -1.00
N ALA A 95 0.01 4.20 -2.07
CA ALA A 95 -1.22 3.43 -1.99
C ALA A 95 -1.08 2.23 -1.04
N GLU A 96 0.00 1.47 -1.16
CA GLU A 96 0.28 0.32 -0.27
C GLU A 96 0.67 0.73 1.16
N ALA A 97 1.36 1.87 1.33
CA ALA A 97 1.79 2.36 2.63
C ALA A 97 0.64 2.97 3.46
N CYS A 98 -0.52 3.20 2.85
CA CYS A 98 -1.67 3.80 3.51
C CYS A 98 -2.16 2.91 4.67
N VAL A 99 -2.01 3.40 5.90
CA VAL A 99 -2.44 2.70 7.13
C VAL A 99 -3.95 2.78 7.39
N ARG A 100 -4.72 3.36 6.49
CA ARG A 100 -6.20 3.47 6.53
C ARG A 100 -6.74 4.10 7.82
N CYS A 101 -5.97 4.96 8.47
CA CYS A 101 -6.31 5.54 9.79
C CYS A 101 -7.45 6.58 9.76
N GLY A 102 -7.84 7.11 8.57
CA GLY A 102 -8.94 8.05 8.40
C GLY A 102 -8.62 9.51 8.75
N ARG A 103 -7.41 9.86 9.18
CA ARG A 103 -7.07 11.25 9.54
C ARG A 103 -7.23 12.22 8.37
N CYS A 104 -6.84 11.80 7.16
CA CYS A 104 -7.00 12.61 5.95
C CYS A 104 -8.47 12.92 5.63
N GLU A 105 -9.37 11.99 5.93
CA GLU A 105 -10.81 12.13 5.74
C GLU A 105 -11.40 13.13 6.74
N THR A 106 -11.04 13.03 8.03
CA THR A 106 -11.56 13.92 9.08
C THR A 106 -11.19 15.40 8.90
N VAL A 107 -10.05 15.67 8.25
CA VAL A 107 -9.58 17.05 8.00
C VAL A 107 -9.91 17.56 6.59
N CYS A 108 -10.48 16.72 5.74
CA CYS A 108 -10.81 17.11 4.36
C CYS A 108 -12.01 18.05 4.32
N PRO A 109 -11.87 19.29 3.79
CA PRO A 109 -13.01 20.21 3.72
C PRO A 109 -14.10 19.75 2.75
N ALA A 110 -13.74 19.07 1.66
CA ALA A 110 -14.69 18.49 0.73
C ALA A 110 -15.52 17.41 1.40
N HIS A 111 -14.88 16.46 2.10
CA HIS A 111 -15.56 15.41 2.86
C HIS A 111 -16.46 16.02 3.96
N GLY A 112 -15.93 16.96 4.72
CA GLY A 112 -16.67 17.65 5.80
C GLY A 112 -17.87 18.44 5.32
N SER A 113 -17.92 18.87 4.05
CA SER A 113 -19.05 19.55 3.43
C SER A 113 -20.06 18.61 2.76
N GLY A 114 -19.88 17.28 2.89
CA GLY A 114 -20.76 16.27 2.29
C GLY A 114 -20.50 16.00 0.81
N LYS A 115 -19.35 16.42 0.27
CA LYS A 115 -18.92 16.06 -1.09
C LYS A 115 -18.47 14.60 -1.15
N PRO A 116 -18.55 13.95 -2.32
CA PRO A 116 -18.23 12.51 -2.46
C PRO A 116 -16.75 12.17 -2.34
N LEU A 117 -15.87 13.14 -2.09
CA LEU A 117 -14.44 12.89 -1.92
C LEU A 117 -14.11 12.45 -0.50
N SER A 118 -13.55 11.26 -0.36
CA SER A 118 -12.80 10.79 0.80
C SER A 118 -11.36 10.51 0.38
N PRO A 119 -10.36 11.26 0.87
CA PRO A 119 -8.96 10.97 0.52
C PRO A 119 -8.51 9.57 0.96
N LYS A 120 -9.11 9.03 2.03
CA LYS A 120 -8.88 7.66 2.48
C LYS A 120 -9.40 6.64 1.47
N ASP A 121 -10.64 6.83 1.01
CA ASP A 121 -11.28 5.87 0.10
C ASP A 121 -10.63 5.91 -1.28
N LEU A 122 -10.17 7.09 -1.73
CA LEU A 122 -9.33 7.23 -2.92
C LEU A 122 -8.10 6.32 -2.84
N MET A 123 -7.32 6.41 -1.76
CA MET A 123 -6.12 5.58 -1.59
C MET A 123 -6.45 4.09 -1.48
N GLN A 124 -7.58 3.73 -0.85
CA GLN A 124 -8.00 2.35 -0.75
C GLN A 124 -8.47 1.78 -2.10
N ALA A 125 -9.14 2.58 -2.93
CA ALA A 125 -9.54 2.19 -4.28
C ALA A 125 -8.31 1.94 -5.16
N LEU A 126 -7.30 2.82 -5.10
CA LEU A 126 -6.04 2.66 -5.81
C LEU A 126 -5.26 1.41 -5.35
N ASP A 127 -5.16 1.18 -4.03
CA ASP A 127 -4.52 -0.01 -3.44
C ASP A 127 -5.23 -1.30 -3.87
N ALA A 128 -6.56 -1.33 -3.84
CA ALA A 128 -7.34 -2.48 -4.29
C ALA A 128 -7.11 -2.76 -5.78
N HIS A 129 -7.15 -1.72 -6.62
CA HIS A 129 -6.91 -1.85 -8.06
C HIS A 129 -5.47 -2.26 -8.37
N LEU A 130 -4.48 -1.75 -7.61
CA LEU A 130 -3.08 -2.20 -7.70
C LEU A 130 -2.95 -3.70 -7.38
N GLY A 131 -3.67 -4.17 -6.38
CA GLY A 131 -3.71 -5.59 -6.00
C GLY A 131 -4.30 -6.49 -7.09
N GLU A 132 -5.33 -6.02 -7.82
CA GLU A 132 -5.98 -6.75 -8.91
C GLU A 132 -5.16 -6.70 -10.22
N ARG A 133 -4.79 -5.49 -10.64
CA ARG A 133 -4.15 -5.23 -11.95
C ARG A 133 -2.65 -5.50 -11.94
N GLY A 134 -1.94 -5.18 -10.86
CA GLY A 134 -0.48 -5.27 -10.79
C GLY A 134 0.11 -6.66 -11.10
N PRO A 135 -0.45 -7.77 -10.61
CA PRO A 135 -0.01 -9.10 -11.00
C PRO A 135 -0.17 -9.39 -12.50
N LEU A 136 -1.23 -8.89 -13.14
CA LEU A 136 -1.52 -9.09 -14.56
C LEU A 136 -0.53 -8.33 -15.44
N VAL A 137 -0.29 -7.06 -15.14
CA VAL A 137 0.71 -6.23 -15.84
C VAL A 137 2.11 -6.83 -15.71
N ARG A 138 2.46 -7.38 -14.52
CA ARG A 138 3.72 -8.09 -14.34
C ARG A 138 3.81 -9.37 -15.17
N ALA A 139 2.70 -10.10 -15.32
CA ALA A 139 2.66 -11.31 -16.12
C ALA A 139 2.80 -10.97 -17.62
N GLU A 140 2.12 -9.93 -18.09
CA GLU A 140 2.21 -9.41 -19.45
C GLU A 140 3.64 -9.00 -19.80
N ARG A 141 4.28 -8.15 -18.98
CA ARG A 141 5.67 -7.74 -19.17
C ARG A 141 6.68 -8.90 -19.16
N ARG A 142 6.41 -9.95 -18.38
CA ARG A 142 7.25 -11.15 -18.37
C ARG A 142 7.10 -11.97 -19.63
N ALA A 143 5.87 -12.13 -20.12
CA ALA A 143 5.60 -12.81 -21.38
C ALA A 143 6.25 -12.06 -22.55
N GLU A 144 6.09 -10.75 -22.59
CA GLU A 144 6.73 -9.88 -23.59
C GLU A 144 8.26 -10.01 -23.57
N ALA A 145 8.89 -9.98 -22.37
CA ALA A 145 10.32 -10.17 -22.22
C ALA A 145 10.81 -11.58 -22.62
N ALA A 146 9.94 -12.59 -22.53
CA ALA A 146 10.21 -13.95 -22.97
C ALA A 146 9.92 -14.18 -24.47
N GLY A 147 9.32 -13.19 -25.16
CA GLY A 147 8.84 -13.34 -26.52
C GLY A 147 7.60 -14.23 -26.66
N GLU A 148 6.84 -14.40 -25.57
CA GLU A 148 5.61 -15.18 -25.49
C GLU A 148 4.38 -14.27 -25.58
N ALA A 149 3.28 -14.78 -26.13
CA ALA A 149 2.02 -14.05 -26.14
C ALA A 149 1.35 -14.17 -24.76
N PHE A 150 0.93 -13.03 -24.18
CA PHE A 150 0.10 -13.03 -22.99
C PHE A 150 -1.38 -13.14 -23.41
N GLU A 151 -2.03 -14.22 -23.01
CA GLU A 151 -3.46 -14.44 -23.28
C GLU A 151 -4.25 -14.36 -21.95
N PRO A 152 -4.78 -13.19 -21.59
CA PRO A 152 -5.58 -13.04 -20.38
C PRO A 152 -6.94 -13.74 -20.54
N THR A 153 -7.43 -14.33 -19.45
CA THR A 153 -8.81 -14.82 -19.35
C THR A 153 -9.81 -13.65 -19.46
N GLU A 154 -11.09 -13.93 -19.70
CA GLU A 154 -12.12 -12.87 -19.75
C GLU A 154 -12.19 -12.04 -18.46
N GLU A 155 -12.07 -12.70 -17.29
CA GLU A 155 -12.02 -12.02 -15.99
C GLU A 155 -10.79 -11.11 -15.86
N GLN A 156 -9.63 -11.60 -16.28
CA GLN A 156 -8.39 -10.81 -16.26
C GLN A 156 -8.46 -9.62 -17.22
N ARG A 157 -9.06 -9.83 -18.40
CA ARG A 157 -9.27 -8.76 -19.39
C ARG A 157 -10.18 -7.68 -18.80
N ALA A 158 -11.28 -8.06 -18.16
CA ALA A 158 -12.16 -7.10 -17.48
C ALA A 158 -11.45 -6.25 -16.43
N VAL A 159 -10.43 -6.78 -15.74
CA VAL A 159 -9.59 -6.00 -14.81
C VAL A 159 -8.64 -5.06 -15.57
N LEU A 160 -8.05 -5.53 -16.69
CA LEU A 160 -7.14 -4.73 -17.50
C LEU A 160 -7.85 -3.59 -18.25
N ASP A 161 -9.12 -3.77 -18.57
CA ASP A 161 -9.93 -2.79 -19.30
C ASP A 161 -10.59 -1.75 -18.39
N LYS A 162 -10.50 -1.89 -17.04
CA LYS A 162 -11.05 -0.90 -16.12
C LYS A 162 -10.37 0.46 -16.31
N ALA A 163 -11.17 1.49 -16.53
CA ALA A 163 -10.71 2.86 -16.52
C ALA A 163 -10.44 3.33 -15.08
N LEU A 164 -9.32 4.02 -14.87
CA LEU A 164 -8.98 4.54 -13.54
C LEU A 164 -10.02 5.56 -13.06
N VAL A 165 -10.41 6.47 -13.96
CA VAL A 165 -11.47 7.45 -13.72
C VAL A 165 -12.78 6.91 -14.28
N GLY A 166 -13.76 6.72 -13.43
CA GLY A 166 -15.08 6.18 -13.74
C GLY A 166 -15.31 4.82 -13.10
N ASP A 167 -14.41 3.83 -13.33
CA ASP A 167 -14.61 2.48 -12.79
C ASP A 167 -13.94 2.29 -11.42
N VAL A 168 -12.76 2.88 -11.21
CA VAL A 168 -12.01 2.77 -9.93
C VAL A 168 -12.29 3.95 -9.03
N VAL A 169 -12.23 5.17 -9.57
CA VAL A 169 -12.49 6.41 -8.83
C VAL A 169 -13.56 7.20 -9.56
N ALA A 170 -14.61 7.59 -8.84
CA ALA A 170 -15.68 8.39 -9.42
C ALA A 170 -15.17 9.79 -9.83
N PRO A 171 -15.51 10.28 -11.04
CA PRO A 171 -15.09 11.61 -11.50
C PRO A 171 -15.50 12.74 -10.54
N GLU A 172 -16.69 12.65 -9.96
CA GLU A 172 -17.22 13.65 -9.03
C GLU A 172 -16.38 13.73 -7.74
N ALA A 173 -15.76 12.62 -7.33
CA ALA A 173 -14.85 12.62 -6.17
C ALA A 173 -13.58 13.41 -6.49
N LEU A 174 -12.98 13.20 -7.66
CA LEU A 174 -11.80 13.94 -8.11
C LEU A 174 -12.08 15.44 -8.22
N TRP A 175 -13.16 15.82 -8.90
CA TRP A 175 -13.57 17.22 -9.06
C TRP A 175 -13.98 17.92 -7.77
N SER A 176 -14.21 17.18 -6.69
CA SER A 176 -14.51 17.76 -5.38
C SER A 176 -13.27 18.22 -4.62
N CYS A 177 -12.07 17.88 -5.09
CA CYS A 177 -10.83 18.27 -4.44
C CYS A 177 -10.53 19.76 -4.65
N THR A 178 -10.18 20.45 -3.56
CA THR A 178 -9.74 21.85 -3.58
C THR A 178 -8.22 22.00 -3.55
N THR A 179 -7.46 20.92 -3.69
CA THR A 179 -5.99 20.87 -3.67
C THR A 179 -5.33 21.56 -2.46
N CYS A 180 -6.07 21.66 -1.34
CA CYS A 180 -5.61 22.38 -0.14
C CYS A 180 -4.45 21.73 0.62
N GLY A 181 -4.09 20.48 0.31
CA GLY A 181 -2.98 19.75 0.93
C GLY A 181 -3.19 19.29 2.38
N THR A 182 -4.32 19.61 3.04
CA THR A 182 -4.56 19.30 4.45
C THR A 182 -4.52 17.79 4.74
N CYS A 183 -4.97 16.95 3.80
CA CYS A 183 -4.89 15.49 3.89
C CYS A 183 -3.44 14.99 3.94
N MET A 184 -2.53 15.61 3.18
CA MET A 184 -1.10 15.29 3.17
C MET A 184 -0.45 15.72 4.48
N GLU A 185 -0.85 16.87 5.03
CA GLU A 185 -0.34 17.39 6.32
C GLU A 185 -0.73 16.48 7.49
N ALA A 186 -1.96 15.97 7.49
CA ALA A 186 -2.47 15.11 8.56
C ALA A 186 -2.01 13.66 8.47
N CYS A 187 -1.37 13.26 7.34
CA CYS A 187 -1.01 11.86 7.10
C CYS A 187 0.22 11.44 7.89
N PRO A 188 0.12 10.45 8.81
CA PRO A 188 1.26 9.95 9.56
C PRO A 188 2.24 9.12 8.72
N ALA A 189 1.80 8.64 7.56
CA ALA A 189 2.61 7.88 6.60
C ALA A 189 3.18 8.77 5.47
N PHE A 190 2.91 10.07 5.49
CA PHE A 190 3.35 11.04 4.47
C PHE A 190 2.89 10.68 3.05
N VAL A 191 1.71 10.09 2.93
CA VAL A 191 1.08 9.78 1.64
C VAL A 191 0.69 11.08 0.93
N GLU A 192 1.01 11.18 -0.33
CA GLU A 192 0.74 12.34 -1.18
C GLU A 192 -0.60 12.15 -1.91
N HIS A 193 -1.69 12.63 -1.31
CA HIS A 193 -3.04 12.47 -1.87
C HIS A 193 -3.30 13.39 -3.07
N VAL A 194 -2.83 14.66 -2.99
CA VAL A 194 -3.15 15.70 -3.98
C VAL A 194 -2.66 15.35 -5.38
N PRO A 195 -1.42 14.83 -5.59
CA PRO A 195 -0.96 14.44 -6.93
C PRO A 195 -1.76 13.29 -7.56
N LYS A 196 -2.59 12.58 -6.78
CA LYS A 196 -3.41 11.45 -7.23
C LYS A 196 -4.88 11.82 -7.47
N VAL A 197 -5.23 13.09 -7.30
CA VAL A 197 -6.54 13.69 -7.58
C VAL A 197 -6.49 14.50 -8.86
#